data_5b9787cb90805bb3481aef8ad59ba916
#
_entry.id   5b9787cb90805bb3481aef8ad59ba916
#
_cell.length_a   1.000
_cell.length_b   1.000
_cell.length_c   1.000
_cell.angle_alpha   90.00
_cell.angle_beta   90.00
_cell.angle_gamma   90.00
#
_symmetry.space_group_name_H-M   'P 1'
#
loop_
_entity.id
_entity.type
_entity.pdbx_description
1 polymer ?
#
loop_
_entity_poly.entity_id
_entity_poly.type
_entity_poly.pdbx_seq_one_letter_code
_entity_poly.pdbx_strand_id
1 'polypeptide(L)'
;MRFYGIALAASAVVLGACAGGDKNAGDTTAVAVDTAAPAAAAPATTTPAPAGGAATAAAITGTTHEVKMIGDATGYKFDPANITVKAGDGIKFTVVNGGPHNVAFDPATIPADVQGQLDANISEKMGQLSSALKTNAGESVTVSFANIKPGKYPYHCTPHLALGMKGEITVQ
;
A
#
# COMPACT_ATOMS: atom_id res chain seq x y z
N MET A 1 -39.43 -4.38 -32.48
CA MET A 1 -39.34 -5.80 -32.18
C MET A 1 -38.30 -6.43 -33.10
N ARG A 2 -37.11 -6.71 -32.61
CA ARG A 2 -36.14 -7.56 -33.31
C ARG A 2 -35.34 -8.30 -32.22
N PHE A 3 -35.63 -9.58 -32.07
CA PHE A 3 -34.93 -10.50 -31.22
C PHE A 3 -33.67 -10.98 -31.96
N TYR A 4 -32.51 -10.88 -31.34
CA TYR A 4 -31.29 -11.60 -31.77
C TYR A 4 -30.90 -12.62 -30.72
N GLY A 5 -30.86 -13.87 -31.22
CA GLY A 5 -30.67 -15.06 -30.43
C GLY A 5 -29.24 -15.21 -29.90
N ILE A 6 -29.18 -15.86 -28.76
CA ILE A 6 -27.99 -16.24 -28.01
C ILE A 6 -27.50 -17.57 -28.55
N ALA A 7 -26.25 -17.63 -28.98
CA ALA A 7 -25.56 -18.88 -29.29
C ALA A 7 -24.66 -19.25 -28.10
N LEU A 8 -25.00 -20.37 -27.43
CA LEU A 8 -24.15 -21.03 -26.44
C LEU A 8 -23.09 -21.87 -27.16
N ALA A 9 -21.83 -21.66 -26.86
CA ALA A 9 -20.73 -22.55 -27.19
C ALA A 9 -20.20 -23.22 -25.91
N ALA A 10 -20.40 -24.53 -25.81
CA ALA A 10 -19.84 -25.35 -24.76
C ALA A 10 -18.44 -25.81 -25.18
N SER A 11 -17.44 -25.56 -24.35
CA SER A 11 -16.07 -26.08 -24.53
C SER A 11 -15.76 -27.10 -23.41
N ALA A 12 -15.45 -28.30 -23.85
CA ALA A 12 -15.10 -29.44 -23.01
C ALA A 12 -13.68 -29.34 -22.44
N VAL A 13 -13.56 -29.69 -21.16
CA VAL A 13 -12.28 -29.82 -20.44
C VAL A 13 -11.75 -31.25 -20.61
N VAL A 14 -10.51 -31.42 -21.05
CA VAL A 14 -9.79 -32.69 -21.07
C VAL A 14 -8.82 -32.73 -19.89
N LEU A 15 -9.07 -33.67 -18.97
CA LEU A 15 -8.13 -34.02 -17.89
C LEU A 15 -7.06 -34.97 -18.48
N GLY A 16 -5.80 -34.61 -18.34
CA GLY A 16 -4.65 -35.47 -18.56
C GLY A 16 -3.96 -35.80 -17.24
N ALA A 17 -4.14 -37.02 -16.76
CA ALA A 17 -3.36 -37.60 -15.68
C ALA A 17 -2.12 -38.30 -16.27
N CYS A 18 -0.94 -38.02 -15.71
CA CYS A 18 0.23 -38.90 -15.88
C CYS A 18 0.86 -39.17 -14.51
N ALA A 19 0.67 -40.42 -14.08
CA ALA A 19 1.43 -41.06 -13.03
C ALA A 19 2.69 -41.70 -13.68
N GLY A 20 3.81 -41.60 -12.98
CA GLY A 20 5.04 -42.32 -13.35
C GLY A 20 6.02 -42.29 -12.21
N GLY A 21 6.01 -43.35 -11.37
CA GLY A 21 7.04 -43.61 -10.39
C GLY A 21 8.20 -44.36 -11.01
N ASP A 22 9.40 -44.16 -10.50
CA ASP A 22 10.42 -45.20 -10.49
C ASP A 22 11.36 -45.08 -9.31
N LYS A 23 11.46 -46.20 -8.62
CA LYS A 23 12.41 -46.49 -7.54
C LYS A 23 13.75 -46.86 -8.18
N ASN A 24 14.85 -46.34 -7.67
CA ASN A 24 16.09 -47.12 -7.72
C ASN A 24 16.89 -46.96 -6.44
N ALA A 25 17.17 -48.09 -5.84
CA ALA A 25 17.98 -48.27 -4.68
C ALA A 25 19.42 -48.65 -5.06
N GLY A 26 20.36 -48.23 -4.22
CA GLY A 26 21.69 -48.88 -4.14
C GLY A 26 22.82 -48.03 -4.70
N ASP A 27 23.73 -47.53 -3.94
CA ASP A 27 24.97 -48.23 -3.56
C ASP A 27 25.80 -47.40 -2.60
N THR A 28 26.44 -48.15 -1.71
CA THR A 28 27.28 -47.72 -0.63
C THR A 28 28.70 -47.48 -1.15
N THR A 29 29.26 -46.30 -0.89
CA THR A 29 30.74 -46.21 -0.75
C THR A 29 31.07 -45.08 0.25
N ALA A 30 31.57 -45.50 1.39
CA ALA A 30 32.19 -44.64 2.39
C ALA A 30 33.57 -44.21 1.91
N VAL A 31 33.81 -42.91 1.87
CA VAL A 31 35.15 -42.35 1.89
C VAL A 31 35.22 -41.32 2.99
N ALA A 32 35.94 -41.69 4.05
CA ALA A 32 36.35 -40.80 5.07
C ALA A 32 37.54 -39.98 4.61
N VAL A 33 37.44 -38.67 4.61
CA VAL A 33 38.61 -37.78 4.62
C VAL A 33 38.30 -36.55 5.47
N ASP A 34 38.91 -36.56 6.61
CA ASP A 34 39.72 -35.56 7.28
C ASP A 34 39.12 -34.14 7.56
N THR A 35 39.23 -33.94 8.79
CA THR A 35 39.07 -32.79 9.67
C THR A 35 39.66 -31.48 9.13
N ALA A 36 38.87 -30.46 9.01
CA ALA A 36 39.23 -29.09 9.31
C ALA A 36 37.95 -28.31 9.67
N ALA A 37 37.80 -28.06 10.94
CA ALA A 37 36.77 -27.16 11.47
C ALA A 37 37.15 -25.71 11.13
N PRO A 38 36.31 -24.96 10.42
CA PRO A 38 36.37 -23.51 10.42
C PRO A 38 35.72 -23.00 11.71
N ALA A 39 36.41 -22.09 12.38
CA ALA A 39 36.00 -21.39 13.57
C ALA A 39 34.54 -20.92 13.52
N ALA A 40 33.79 -21.24 14.56
CA ALA A 40 32.45 -20.73 14.79
C ALA A 40 32.51 -19.19 14.84
N ALA A 41 31.98 -18.55 13.80
CA ALA A 41 31.61 -17.15 13.88
C ALA A 41 30.47 -17.05 14.91
N ALA A 42 30.72 -16.29 15.96
CA ALA A 42 29.71 -15.98 16.97
C ALA A 42 28.47 -15.40 16.28
N PRO A 43 27.24 -15.81 16.68
CA PRO A 43 26.04 -15.19 16.16
C PRO A 43 26.07 -13.72 16.56
N ALA A 44 26.04 -12.84 15.54
CA ALA A 44 25.77 -11.44 15.75
C ALA A 44 24.40 -11.35 16.44
N THR A 45 24.38 -10.93 17.68
CA THR A 45 23.17 -10.53 18.39
C THR A 45 22.60 -9.33 17.66
N THR A 46 21.69 -9.58 16.73
CA THR A 46 20.80 -8.55 16.24
C THR A 46 19.89 -8.17 17.41
N THR A 47 20.25 -7.08 18.09
CA THR A 47 19.33 -6.42 19.02
C THR A 47 18.04 -6.16 18.26
N PRO A 48 16.87 -6.68 18.70
CA PRO A 48 15.62 -6.33 18.10
C PRO A 48 15.46 -4.81 18.22
N ALA A 49 15.25 -4.13 17.11
CA ALA A 49 14.81 -2.74 17.15
C ALA A 49 13.59 -2.69 18.08
N PRO A 50 13.45 -1.67 18.95
CA PRO A 50 12.33 -1.58 19.87
C PRO A 50 11.05 -1.67 19.04
N ALA A 51 10.21 -2.63 19.37
CA ALA A 51 8.86 -2.73 18.82
C ALA A 51 8.18 -1.39 19.10
N GLY A 52 8.02 -0.59 18.04
CA GLY A 52 7.40 0.73 18.15
C GLY A 52 6.02 0.56 18.75
N GLY A 53 5.81 1.13 19.95
CA GLY A 53 4.49 1.24 20.52
C GLY A 53 3.56 1.82 19.45
N ALA A 54 2.32 1.33 19.36
CA ALA A 54 1.36 1.81 18.39
C ALA A 54 1.28 3.34 18.47
N ALA A 55 1.64 4.03 17.39
CA ALA A 55 1.60 5.48 17.36
C ALA A 55 0.12 5.93 17.52
N THR A 56 -0.09 6.93 18.32
CA THR A 56 -1.41 7.57 18.44
C THR A 56 -1.55 8.70 17.43
N ALA A 57 -2.76 8.91 16.93
CA ALA A 57 -3.05 10.02 16.03
C ALA A 57 -2.63 11.35 16.66
N ALA A 58 -1.83 12.12 15.97
CA ALA A 58 -1.41 13.44 16.38
C ALA A 58 -2.37 14.49 15.84
N ALA A 59 -2.89 15.34 16.74
CA ALA A 59 -3.85 16.39 16.38
C ALA A 59 -3.20 17.42 15.43
N ILE A 60 -3.98 17.94 14.49
CA ILE A 60 -3.59 19.08 13.66
C ILE A 60 -3.43 20.31 14.55
N THR A 61 -2.27 20.95 14.51
CA THR A 61 -1.94 22.14 15.27
C THR A 61 -1.74 23.37 14.39
N GLY A 62 -1.59 23.15 13.09
CA GLY A 62 -1.41 24.16 12.06
C GLY A 62 -2.66 24.37 11.20
N THR A 63 -2.43 24.65 9.92
CA THR A 63 -3.50 24.93 8.95
C THR A 63 -4.04 23.64 8.36
N THR A 64 -5.34 23.59 8.11
CA THR A 64 -5.94 22.52 7.31
C THR A 64 -6.07 22.99 5.85
N HIS A 65 -5.42 22.29 4.96
CA HIS A 65 -5.48 22.49 3.51
C HIS A 65 -6.57 21.63 2.89
N GLU A 66 -7.08 22.00 1.73
CA GLU A 66 -8.03 21.17 0.99
C GLU A 66 -7.42 20.61 -0.31
N VAL A 67 -7.72 19.34 -0.56
CA VAL A 67 -7.44 18.64 -1.82
C VAL A 67 -8.74 17.98 -2.30
N LYS A 68 -9.11 18.23 -3.53
CA LYS A 68 -10.31 17.64 -4.15
C LYS A 68 -9.97 16.29 -4.78
N MET A 69 -10.88 15.34 -4.64
CA MET A 69 -10.85 14.04 -5.31
C MET A 69 -11.87 14.06 -6.44
N ILE A 70 -11.39 13.96 -7.68
CA ILE A 70 -12.19 14.19 -8.89
C ILE A 70 -12.06 13.00 -9.83
N GLY A 71 -13.20 12.51 -10.35
CA GLY A 71 -13.24 11.57 -11.45
C GLY A 71 -14.30 12.00 -12.46
N ASP A 72 -13.87 12.42 -13.65
CA ASP A 72 -14.74 12.92 -14.71
C ASP A 72 -14.30 12.37 -16.09
N ALA A 73 -14.90 12.88 -17.15
CA ALA A 73 -14.58 12.48 -18.52
C ALA A 73 -13.11 12.75 -18.93
N THR A 74 -12.39 13.57 -18.18
CA THR A 74 -10.96 13.88 -18.41
C THR A 74 -10.02 12.97 -17.64
N GLY A 75 -10.53 12.17 -16.70
CA GLY A 75 -9.79 11.21 -15.90
C GLY A 75 -10.00 11.38 -14.39
N TYR A 76 -9.12 10.71 -13.64
CA TYR A 76 -9.14 10.70 -12.18
C TYR A 76 -7.92 11.45 -11.64
N LYS A 77 -8.16 12.39 -10.72
CA LYS A 77 -7.08 13.22 -10.17
C LYS A 77 -7.37 13.74 -8.76
N PHE A 78 -6.30 14.07 -8.06
CA PHE A 78 -6.32 14.99 -6.92
C PHE A 78 -6.11 16.42 -7.42
N ASP A 79 -6.73 17.39 -6.79
CA ASP A 79 -6.58 18.80 -7.16
C ASP A 79 -6.48 19.69 -5.90
N PRO A 80 -5.30 20.25 -5.62
CA PRO A 80 -4.03 20.04 -6.32
C PRO A 80 -3.46 18.62 -6.10
N ALA A 81 -2.78 18.06 -7.10
CA ALA A 81 -2.11 16.76 -6.98
C ALA A 81 -0.83 16.85 -6.12
N ASN A 82 -0.12 17.97 -6.22
CA ASN A 82 1.08 18.22 -5.42
C ASN A 82 0.82 19.39 -4.49
N ILE A 83 1.15 19.22 -3.21
CA ILE A 83 0.92 20.23 -2.18
C ILE A 83 2.09 20.27 -1.20
N THR A 84 2.42 21.48 -0.73
CA THR A 84 3.40 21.67 0.34
C THR A 84 2.71 22.12 1.60
N VAL A 85 3.03 21.45 2.71
CA VAL A 85 2.48 21.72 4.05
C VAL A 85 3.62 21.82 5.06
N LYS A 86 3.33 22.36 6.23
CA LYS A 86 4.26 22.37 7.37
C LYS A 86 3.98 21.20 8.31
N ALA A 87 5.01 20.78 9.05
CA ALA A 87 4.79 19.86 10.15
C ALA A 87 3.73 20.44 11.12
N GLY A 88 2.70 19.67 11.42
CA GLY A 88 1.55 20.14 12.23
C GLY A 88 0.32 20.52 11.44
N ASP A 89 0.45 20.75 10.13
CA ASP A 89 -0.71 20.99 9.26
C ASP A 89 -1.52 19.71 9.03
N GLY A 90 -2.70 19.87 8.46
CA GLY A 90 -3.56 18.79 8.00
C GLY A 90 -3.96 18.97 6.55
N ILE A 91 -4.37 17.88 5.92
CA ILE A 91 -5.00 17.91 4.60
C ILE A 91 -6.34 17.20 4.67
N LYS A 92 -7.39 17.90 4.26
CA LYS A 92 -8.73 17.37 4.07
C LYS A 92 -8.93 17.04 2.59
N PHE A 93 -9.13 15.77 2.30
CA PHE A 93 -9.41 15.28 0.95
C PHE A 93 -10.92 15.13 0.80
N THR A 94 -11.52 15.86 -0.12
CA THR A 94 -12.98 15.91 -0.30
C THR A 94 -13.36 15.36 -1.66
N VAL A 95 -14.33 14.42 -1.69
CA VAL A 95 -14.89 13.91 -2.95
C VAL A 95 -15.71 14.99 -3.63
N VAL A 96 -15.39 15.25 -4.88
CA VAL A 96 -16.20 16.11 -5.76
C VAL A 96 -17.15 15.25 -6.58
N ASN A 97 -16.61 14.25 -7.27
CA ASN A 97 -17.35 13.31 -8.12
C ASN A 97 -16.49 12.08 -8.45
N GLY A 98 -17.07 11.08 -9.12
CA GLY A 98 -16.34 9.93 -9.67
C GLY A 98 -15.85 8.91 -8.64
N GLY A 99 -16.43 8.89 -7.43
CA GLY A 99 -16.08 7.89 -6.41
C GLY A 99 -16.25 6.43 -6.89
N PRO A 100 -15.73 5.45 -6.11
CA PRO A 100 -15.14 5.61 -4.76
C PRO A 100 -13.69 6.11 -4.79
N HIS A 101 -13.33 6.97 -3.85
CA HIS A 101 -11.98 7.49 -3.67
C HIS A 101 -11.44 7.18 -2.28
N ASN A 102 -10.11 7.10 -2.16
CA ASN A 102 -9.41 7.09 -0.88
C ASN A 102 -8.05 7.80 -1.01
N VAL A 103 -7.37 7.92 0.12
CA VAL A 103 -5.97 8.38 0.19
C VAL A 103 -5.16 7.24 0.76
N ALA A 104 -4.18 6.79 0.00
CA ALA A 104 -3.29 5.71 0.40
C ALA A 104 -1.82 6.07 0.10
N PHE A 105 -0.93 5.59 0.95
CA PHE A 105 0.52 5.72 0.80
C PHE A 105 1.12 4.33 0.63
N ASP A 106 2.07 4.18 -0.30
CA ASP A 106 2.78 2.92 -0.50
C ASP A 106 3.87 2.77 0.57
N PRO A 107 3.81 1.74 1.43
CA PRO A 107 4.83 1.52 2.46
C PRO A 107 6.26 1.44 1.90
N ALA A 108 6.44 1.00 0.66
CA ALA A 108 7.75 0.94 0.03
C ALA A 108 8.36 2.32 -0.26
N THR A 109 7.53 3.36 -0.35
CA THR A 109 7.96 4.73 -0.66
C THR A 109 8.01 5.64 0.58
N ILE A 110 7.38 5.22 1.68
CA ILE A 110 7.35 5.99 2.94
C ILE A 110 8.49 5.51 3.86
N PRO A 111 9.30 6.43 4.41
CA PRO A 111 10.36 6.05 5.36
C PRO A 111 9.81 5.24 6.54
N ALA A 112 10.46 4.13 6.88
CA ALA A 112 9.96 3.18 7.87
C ALA A 112 9.70 3.80 9.26
N ASP A 113 10.50 4.79 9.65
CA ASP A 113 10.38 5.51 10.92
C ASP A 113 9.21 6.52 10.95
N VAL A 114 8.59 6.79 9.81
CA VAL A 114 7.43 7.69 9.67
C VAL A 114 6.14 6.91 9.51
N GLN A 115 6.18 5.69 8.98
CA GLN A 115 4.98 4.92 8.62
C GLN A 115 3.97 4.79 9.77
N GLY A 116 4.45 4.46 10.97
CA GLY A 116 3.57 4.28 12.13
C GLY A 116 2.81 5.55 12.51
N GLN A 117 3.51 6.69 12.51
CA GLN A 117 2.86 7.98 12.84
C GLN A 117 1.93 8.44 11.71
N LEU A 118 2.35 8.30 10.45
CA LEU A 118 1.52 8.66 9.31
C LEU A 118 0.26 7.80 9.25
N ASP A 119 0.39 6.49 9.50
CA ASP A 119 -0.74 5.57 9.58
C ASP A 119 -1.73 5.98 10.68
N ALA A 120 -1.24 6.30 11.87
CA ALA A 120 -2.09 6.75 12.97
C ALA A 120 -2.80 8.08 12.66
N ASN A 121 -2.18 8.95 11.87
CA ASN A 121 -2.66 10.27 11.52
C ASN A 121 -3.74 10.28 10.42
N ILE A 122 -4.01 9.16 9.78
CA ILE A 122 -5.11 9.04 8.80
C ILE A 122 -6.42 8.83 9.56
N SER A 123 -7.39 9.72 9.36
CA SER A 123 -8.74 9.51 9.87
C SER A 123 -9.44 8.39 9.09
N GLU A 124 -10.32 7.64 9.74
CA GLU A 124 -11.16 6.62 9.11
C GLU A 124 -10.37 5.65 8.21
N LYS A 125 -9.55 4.82 8.82
CA LYS A 125 -8.69 3.87 8.11
C LYS A 125 -9.46 2.64 7.60
N MET A 126 -9.03 2.12 6.45
CA MET A 126 -9.45 0.82 5.90
C MET A 126 -8.31 -0.21 5.96
N GLY A 127 -7.06 0.24 6.03
CA GLY A 127 -5.87 -0.60 6.06
C GLY A 127 -4.64 0.18 6.50
N GLN A 128 -3.48 -0.45 6.46
CA GLN A 128 -2.23 0.22 6.76
C GLN A 128 -1.97 1.33 5.73
N LEU A 129 -1.67 2.54 6.22
CA LEU A 129 -1.42 3.73 5.40
C LEU A 129 -2.52 4.02 4.38
N SER A 130 -3.77 3.64 4.68
CA SER A 130 -4.89 3.78 3.75
C SER A 130 -6.16 4.19 4.46
N SER A 131 -6.80 5.24 3.97
CA SER A 131 -8.10 5.69 4.45
C SER A 131 -9.24 4.80 3.94
N ALA A 132 -10.40 4.89 4.59
CA ALA A 132 -11.64 4.32 4.08
C ALA A 132 -12.02 4.93 2.72
N LEU A 133 -12.76 4.16 1.93
CA LEU A 133 -13.34 4.62 0.67
C LEU A 133 -14.47 5.62 0.93
N LYS A 134 -14.49 6.68 0.15
CA LYS A 134 -15.53 7.71 0.12
C LYS A 134 -16.20 7.70 -1.24
N THR A 135 -17.52 7.60 -1.27
CA THR A 135 -18.28 7.37 -2.51
C THR A 135 -19.11 8.57 -2.95
N ASN A 136 -19.57 9.36 -1.98
CA ASN A 136 -20.50 10.45 -2.25
C ASN A 136 -19.80 11.81 -2.28
N ALA A 137 -20.26 12.69 -3.15
CA ALA A 137 -19.80 14.07 -3.17
C ALA A 137 -19.97 14.74 -1.79
N GLY A 138 -18.95 15.48 -1.36
CA GLY A 138 -18.88 16.13 -0.05
C GLY A 138 -18.31 15.25 1.07
N GLU A 139 -18.23 13.93 0.92
CA GLU A 139 -17.52 13.10 1.88
C GLU A 139 -16.02 13.42 1.87
N SER A 140 -15.39 13.28 3.01
CA SER A 140 -13.96 13.63 3.14
C SER A 140 -13.23 12.68 4.07
N VAL A 141 -11.91 12.66 3.93
CA VAL A 141 -10.97 12.04 4.86
C VAL A 141 -9.91 13.08 5.20
N THR A 142 -9.41 13.05 6.44
CA THR A 142 -8.38 13.98 6.88
C THR A 142 -7.11 13.22 7.26
N VAL A 143 -5.97 13.76 6.85
CA VAL A 143 -4.64 13.26 7.23
C VAL A 143 -3.92 14.38 7.98
N SER A 144 -3.45 14.10 9.20
CA SER A 144 -2.62 15.04 9.96
C SER A 144 -1.14 14.83 9.62
N PHE A 145 -0.40 15.93 9.48
CA PHE A 145 1.06 15.92 9.33
C PHE A 145 1.76 16.38 10.62
N ALA A 146 1.06 16.36 11.74
CA ALA A 146 1.68 16.54 13.05
C ALA A 146 2.60 15.35 13.37
N ASN A 147 3.78 15.67 13.90
CA ASN A 147 4.85 14.70 14.18
C ASN A 147 5.39 13.95 12.94
N ILE A 148 5.15 14.48 11.75
CA ILE A 148 5.71 13.97 10.50
C ILE A 148 6.96 14.78 10.16
N LYS A 149 8.07 14.07 9.88
CA LYS A 149 9.35 14.70 9.50
C LYS A 149 9.25 15.41 8.17
N PRO A 150 10.05 16.47 7.95
CA PRO A 150 10.19 17.05 6.61
C PRO A 150 10.58 15.99 5.58
N GLY A 151 9.96 16.06 4.40
CA GLY A 151 10.18 15.08 3.34
C GLY A 151 9.09 15.06 2.29
N LYS A 152 9.22 14.13 1.35
CA LYS A 152 8.26 13.90 0.27
C LYS A 152 7.50 12.61 0.52
N TYR A 153 6.19 12.69 0.40
CA TYR A 153 5.24 11.63 0.70
C TYR A 153 4.33 11.41 -0.50
N PRO A 154 4.72 10.53 -1.44
CA PRO A 154 3.86 10.20 -2.57
C PRO A 154 2.61 9.47 -2.09
N TYR A 155 1.47 9.79 -2.68
CA TYR A 155 0.19 9.21 -2.33
C TYR A 155 -0.65 8.92 -3.59
N HIS A 156 -1.67 8.09 -3.42
CA HIS A 156 -2.52 7.67 -4.52
C HIS A 156 -3.95 7.35 -4.06
N CYS A 157 -4.85 7.24 -5.01
CA CYS A 157 -6.16 6.64 -4.81
C CYS A 157 -6.12 5.18 -5.25
N THR A 158 -6.37 4.24 -4.36
CA THR A 158 -6.21 2.80 -4.64
C THR A 158 -7.09 2.33 -5.82
N PRO A 159 -8.41 2.64 -5.90
CA PRO A 159 -9.23 2.22 -7.02
C PRO A 159 -8.77 2.81 -8.38
N HIS A 160 -8.15 3.98 -8.37
CA HIS A 160 -7.83 4.71 -9.61
C HIS A 160 -6.32 4.86 -9.85
N LEU A 161 -5.49 4.08 -9.15
CA LEU A 161 -4.03 4.11 -9.31
C LEU A 161 -3.62 3.79 -10.75
N ALA A 162 -4.22 2.77 -11.34
CA ALA A 162 -3.96 2.39 -12.74
C ALA A 162 -4.40 3.47 -13.75
N LEU A 163 -5.29 4.37 -13.33
CA LEU A 163 -5.76 5.52 -14.13
C LEU A 163 -4.94 6.79 -13.85
N GLY A 164 -3.88 6.69 -13.07
CA GLY A 164 -2.95 7.79 -12.81
C GLY A 164 -3.36 8.73 -11.66
N MET A 165 -4.36 8.39 -10.84
CA MET A 165 -4.75 9.22 -9.69
C MET A 165 -3.73 9.13 -8.56
N LYS A 166 -2.75 10.01 -8.59
CA LYS A 166 -1.63 10.10 -7.64
C LYS A 166 -1.17 11.55 -7.45
N GLY A 167 -0.42 11.79 -6.39
CA GLY A 167 0.17 13.07 -6.07
C GLY A 167 1.34 12.97 -5.11
N GLU A 168 1.88 14.10 -4.68
CA GLU A 168 2.98 14.19 -3.73
C GLU A 168 2.70 15.29 -2.69
N ILE A 169 2.87 14.95 -1.42
CA ILE A 169 2.84 15.91 -0.33
C ILE A 169 4.29 16.19 0.08
N THR A 170 4.69 17.45 0.09
CA THR A 170 5.97 17.88 0.65
C THR A 170 5.73 18.49 2.03
N VAL A 171 6.32 17.90 3.06
CA VAL A 171 6.31 18.44 4.44
C VAL A 171 7.60 19.24 4.67
N GLN A 172 7.47 20.47 5.22
CA GLN A 172 8.56 21.38 5.55
C GLN A 172 8.68 21.63 7.06
#